data_800ed2edee234b7e828503b4cb69fc8e
#
_entry.id   800ed2edee234b7e828503b4cb69fc8e
#
_cell.length_a   1.000
_cell.length_b   1.000
_cell.length_c   1.000
_cell.angle_alpha   90.00
_cell.angle_beta   90.00
_cell.angle_gamma   90.00
#
_symmetry.space_group_name_H-M   'P 1'
#
loop_
_entity.id
_entity.type
_entity.pdbx_description
1 polymer ?
#
loop_
_entity_poly.entity_id
_entity_poly.type
_entity_poly.pdbx_seq_one_letter_code
_entity_poly.pdbx_strand_id
1 'polypeptide(L)'
;MMKRTAIPGTFLLVGALLLLMLSLIQLSGQTPLSAPLLLVNILLVLCALAGCTATFSRLRGALFAVTLLASVLWLAWQPIHGLTLGAVALLAMVSVQRLARSTLPAASVAALLGLWLLWFWQILVTGFAVPQVILPAPLDILAALVNSVPLLAGDVLQTVIKSVLAGYLLGSGLGIGVAILIDRLPFLQRGLLPVASLTSTVPLVGVAPIAVMWFGFDWPSKAAVVTLVTFFPALVSTLAGLKASGKLEQELMYCYAATPGQSLRVLRLPAAMPFIFSALKVNATLSLITAIVAEFFGSPTAGLGFRISTESARMHMPVVWSAIVVASIAGSLFYSLLVQLDRRVNFWHPTLRGSAAQK
;
A
#
# COMPACT_ATOMS: atom_id res chain seq x y z
N MET A 1 26.00 3.91 8.69
CA MET A 1 26.64 3.06 7.66
C MET A 1 26.15 1.62 7.86
N MET A 2 24.94 1.29 7.39
CA MET A 2 24.38 -0.07 7.47
C MET A 2 25.14 -0.96 6.47
N LYS A 3 25.89 -1.95 6.97
CA LYS A 3 26.43 -3.04 6.14
C LYS A 3 25.25 -3.72 5.43
N ARG A 4 25.14 -3.51 4.12
CA ARG A 4 24.20 -4.22 3.26
C ARG A 4 24.54 -5.71 3.35
N THR A 5 23.76 -6.46 4.10
CA THR A 5 23.76 -7.94 4.11
C THR A 5 23.17 -8.44 2.79
N ALA A 6 23.95 -8.29 1.72
CA ALA A 6 23.64 -9.02 0.48
C ALA A 6 23.88 -10.50 0.77
N ILE A 7 22.90 -11.36 0.44
CA ILE A 7 23.10 -12.80 0.48
C ILE A 7 24.40 -13.09 -0.30
N PRO A 8 25.37 -13.77 0.30
CA PRO A 8 26.65 -14.03 -0.36
C PRO A 8 26.39 -14.73 -1.69
N GLY A 9 27.07 -14.31 -2.76
CA GLY A 9 26.96 -14.94 -4.07
C GLY A 9 27.23 -16.45 -4.05
N THR A 10 28.00 -16.91 -3.07
CA THR A 10 28.23 -18.33 -2.74
C THR A 10 26.96 -19.08 -2.39
N PHE A 11 26.02 -18.48 -1.65
CA PHE A 11 24.75 -19.12 -1.26
C PHE A 11 23.83 -19.34 -2.48
N LEU A 12 23.79 -18.37 -3.39
CA LEU A 12 23.04 -18.48 -4.65
C LEU A 12 23.68 -19.51 -5.59
N LEU A 13 24.99 -19.62 -5.58
CA LEU A 13 25.75 -20.59 -6.39
C LEU A 13 25.52 -22.01 -5.90
N VAL A 14 25.53 -22.22 -4.58
CA VAL A 14 25.22 -23.53 -3.96
C VAL A 14 23.78 -23.94 -4.22
N GLY A 15 22.81 -22.99 -4.08
CA GLY A 15 21.40 -23.25 -4.40
C GLY A 15 21.18 -23.64 -5.88
N ALA A 16 21.87 -22.94 -6.81
CA ALA A 16 21.79 -23.25 -8.23
C ALA A 16 22.41 -24.61 -8.57
N LEU A 17 23.53 -24.96 -7.95
CA LEU A 17 24.17 -26.28 -8.13
C LEU A 17 23.29 -27.39 -7.56
N LEU A 18 22.65 -27.19 -6.40
CA LEU A 18 21.72 -28.18 -5.82
C LEU A 18 20.51 -28.41 -6.72
N LEU A 19 19.92 -27.35 -7.29
CA LEU A 19 18.81 -27.48 -8.23
C LEU A 19 19.22 -28.16 -9.53
N LEU A 20 20.44 -27.94 -9.99
CA LEU A 20 21.00 -28.62 -11.17
C LEU A 20 21.22 -30.10 -10.88
N MET A 21 21.76 -30.43 -9.72
CA MET A 21 21.91 -31.84 -9.28
C MET A 21 20.55 -32.52 -9.14
N LEU A 22 19.58 -31.89 -8.52
CA LEU A 22 18.23 -32.42 -8.38
C LEU A 22 17.54 -32.64 -9.73
N SER A 23 17.74 -31.73 -10.70
CA SER A 23 17.21 -31.89 -12.06
C SER A 23 17.86 -33.02 -12.81
N LEU A 24 19.17 -33.28 -12.58
CA LEU A 24 19.89 -34.42 -13.14
C LEU A 24 19.50 -35.76 -12.50
N ILE A 25 19.25 -35.79 -11.19
CA ILE A 25 18.76 -36.99 -10.47
C ILE A 25 17.34 -37.35 -10.95
N GLN A 26 16.50 -36.38 -11.26
CA GLN A 26 15.16 -36.59 -11.80
C GLN A 26 15.17 -37.15 -13.22
N LEU A 27 16.27 -36.96 -14.00
CA LEU A 27 16.53 -37.61 -15.27
C LEU A 27 16.73 -39.13 -15.15
N SER A 28 17.27 -39.59 -14.00
CA SER A 28 17.53 -41.00 -13.73
C SER A 28 16.36 -41.73 -13.08
N GLY A 29 15.29 -41.03 -12.67
CA GLY A 29 14.14 -41.58 -11.98
C GLY A 29 12.92 -41.77 -12.88
N GLN A 30 12.09 -42.77 -12.53
CA GLN A 30 10.98 -43.34 -13.31
C GLN A 30 9.76 -42.43 -13.60
N THR A 31 9.80 -41.11 -13.39
CA THR A 31 8.73 -40.21 -13.79
C THR A 31 9.17 -39.42 -15.02
N PRO A 32 8.53 -39.59 -16.19
CA PRO A 32 8.96 -38.90 -17.41
C PRO A 32 8.61 -37.41 -17.34
N LEU A 33 9.57 -36.61 -16.88
CA LEU A 33 9.54 -35.20 -17.22
C LEU A 33 9.69 -35.10 -18.74
N SER A 34 8.81 -34.37 -19.43
CA SER A 34 8.99 -34.18 -20.85
C SER A 34 10.35 -33.52 -21.12
N ALA A 35 11.15 -34.09 -22.01
CA ALA A 35 12.50 -33.61 -22.33
C ALA A 35 12.60 -32.07 -22.54
N PRO A 36 11.61 -31.37 -23.10
CA PRO A 36 11.64 -29.91 -23.21
C PRO A 36 11.57 -29.19 -21.85
N LEU A 37 10.85 -29.73 -20.85
CA LEU A 37 10.71 -29.11 -19.53
C LEU A 37 12.02 -29.17 -18.73
N LEU A 38 12.76 -30.24 -18.93
CA LEU A 38 14.07 -30.47 -18.33
C LEU A 38 15.15 -29.56 -18.95
N LEU A 39 15.12 -29.38 -20.27
CA LEU A 39 15.96 -28.42 -20.98
C LEU A 39 15.73 -26.99 -20.51
N VAL A 40 14.46 -26.59 -20.30
CA VAL A 40 14.11 -25.26 -19.80
C VAL A 40 14.65 -25.08 -18.37
N ASN A 41 14.52 -26.06 -17.49
CA ASN A 41 15.07 -26.00 -16.12
C ASN A 41 16.59 -25.84 -16.11
N ILE A 42 17.30 -26.60 -16.92
CA ILE A 42 18.77 -26.49 -17.05
C ILE A 42 19.14 -25.10 -17.57
N LEU A 43 18.45 -24.59 -18.59
CA LEU A 43 18.65 -23.25 -19.11
C LEU A 43 18.41 -22.15 -18.08
N LEU A 44 17.35 -22.27 -17.28
CA LEU A 44 17.03 -21.32 -16.20
C LEU A 44 18.11 -21.30 -15.12
N VAL A 45 18.62 -22.47 -14.72
CA VAL A 45 19.69 -22.58 -13.73
C VAL A 45 21.02 -22.07 -14.28
N LEU A 46 21.34 -22.36 -15.55
CA LEU A 46 22.53 -21.82 -16.21
C LEU A 46 22.47 -20.30 -16.35
N CYS A 47 21.29 -19.73 -16.65
CA CYS A 47 21.08 -18.26 -16.67
C CYS A 47 21.26 -17.65 -15.29
N ALA A 48 20.77 -18.32 -14.21
CA ALA A 48 20.97 -17.86 -12.84
C ALA A 48 22.46 -17.89 -12.46
N LEU A 49 23.18 -18.96 -12.80
CA LEU A 49 24.62 -19.07 -12.59
C LEU A 49 25.42 -18.00 -13.35
N ALA A 50 25.12 -17.80 -14.63
CA ALA A 50 25.73 -16.72 -15.43
C ALA A 50 25.44 -15.34 -14.83
N GLY A 51 24.24 -15.15 -14.24
CA GLY A 51 23.85 -13.95 -13.51
C GLY A 51 24.69 -13.72 -12.24
N CYS A 52 25.13 -14.77 -11.55
CA CYS A 52 25.92 -14.66 -10.31
C CYS A 52 27.39 -14.27 -10.57
N THR A 53 27.98 -14.68 -11.70
CA THR A 53 29.44 -14.72 -11.88
C THR A 53 30.03 -13.58 -12.72
N ALA A 54 29.26 -12.74 -13.41
CA ALA A 54 29.83 -11.85 -14.42
C ALA A 54 29.61 -10.34 -14.23
N THR A 55 30.63 -9.56 -14.55
CA THR A 55 30.53 -8.18 -15.02
C THR A 55 29.80 -8.18 -16.36
N PHE A 56 28.57 -7.69 -16.39
CA PHE A 56 27.69 -7.78 -17.54
C PHE A 56 28.11 -6.82 -18.66
N SER A 57 28.39 -7.34 -19.86
CA SER A 57 28.29 -6.60 -21.11
C SER A 57 26.79 -6.38 -21.44
N ARG A 58 26.45 -5.29 -22.17
CA ARG A 58 25.07 -4.97 -22.57
C ARG A 58 24.36 -6.16 -23.26
N LEU A 59 25.09 -6.96 -24.03
CA LEU A 59 24.58 -8.15 -24.73
C LEU A 59 24.14 -9.26 -23.78
N ARG A 60 24.90 -9.52 -22.71
CA ARG A 60 24.56 -10.54 -21.69
C ARG A 60 23.36 -10.14 -20.85
N GLY A 61 23.20 -8.82 -20.60
CA GLY A 61 22.02 -8.30 -19.91
C GLY A 61 20.75 -8.45 -20.73
N ALA A 62 20.83 -8.20 -22.05
CA ALA A 62 19.70 -8.40 -22.97
C ALA A 62 19.33 -9.89 -23.09
N LEU A 63 20.32 -10.79 -23.22
CA LEU A 63 20.09 -12.24 -23.24
C LEU A 63 19.45 -12.72 -21.94
N PHE A 64 19.90 -12.23 -20.78
CA PHE A 64 19.28 -12.55 -19.50
C PHE A 64 17.82 -12.08 -19.41
N ALA A 65 17.51 -10.87 -19.90
CA ALA A 65 16.13 -10.36 -19.93
C ALA A 65 15.24 -11.17 -20.89
N VAL A 66 15.75 -11.55 -22.05
CA VAL A 66 15.00 -12.36 -23.03
C VAL A 66 14.75 -13.78 -22.51
N THR A 67 15.76 -14.43 -21.91
CA THR A 67 15.58 -15.77 -21.32
C THR A 67 14.63 -15.75 -20.14
N LEU A 68 14.66 -14.70 -19.34
CA LEU A 68 13.74 -14.49 -18.20
C LEU A 68 12.30 -14.30 -18.71
N LEU A 69 12.08 -13.47 -19.72
CA LEU A 69 10.77 -13.26 -20.36
C LEU A 69 10.26 -14.54 -21.01
N ALA A 70 11.10 -15.25 -21.76
CA ALA A 70 10.74 -16.50 -22.40
C ALA A 70 10.37 -17.59 -21.37
N SER A 71 11.10 -17.67 -20.25
CA SER A 71 10.81 -18.63 -19.17
C SER A 71 9.51 -18.31 -18.44
N VAL A 72 9.25 -17.04 -18.18
CA VAL A 72 8.01 -16.56 -17.55
C VAL A 72 6.80 -16.88 -18.43
N LEU A 73 6.90 -16.61 -19.74
CA LEU A 73 5.84 -16.90 -20.70
C LEU A 73 5.62 -18.41 -20.86
N TRP A 74 6.69 -19.19 -20.94
CA TRP A 74 6.59 -20.64 -21.07
C TRP A 74 5.95 -21.31 -19.85
N LEU A 75 6.33 -20.91 -18.65
CA LEU A 75 5.83 -21.50 -17.41
C LEU A 75 4.37 -21.15 -17.11
N ALA A 76 3.85 -20.08 -17.68
CA ALA A 76 2.43 -19.72 -17.55
C ALA A 76 1.48 -20.76 -18.18
N TRP A 77 1.99 -21.64 -19.05
CA TRP A 77 1.21 -22.62 -19.85
C TRP A 77 1.47 -24.07 -19.48
N GLN A 78 2.36 -24.37 -18.51
CA GLN A 78 2.78 -25.75 -18.21
C GLN A 78 2.43 -26.14 -16.75
N PRO A 79 2.15 -27.42 -16.47
CA PRO A 79 2.00 -27.93 -15.12
C PRO A 79 3.30 -27.75 -14.33
N ILE A 80 3.17 -27.25 -13.10
CA ILE A 80 4.32 -26.84 -12.29
C ILE A 80 4.94 -28.03 -11.59
N HIS A 81 6.25 -28.19 -11.76
CA HIS A 81 7.07 -29.10 -11.00
C HIS A 81 7.87 -28.31 -9.94
N GLY A 82 8.07 -28.87 -8.76
CA GLY A 82 8.76 -28.17 -7.66
C GLY A 82 10.17 -27.67 -8.03
N LEU A 83 10.86 -28.38 -8.93
CA LEU A 83 12.18 -27.96 -9.44
C LEU A 83 12.13 -26.71 -10.32
N THR A 84 11.11 -26.56 -11.17
CA THR A 84 10.92 -25.36 -11.99
C THR A 84 10.63 -24.14 -11.12
N LEU A 85 9.83 -24.33 -10.07
CA LEU A 85 9.53 -23.27 -9.11
C LEU A 85 10.78 -22.81 -8.36
N GLY A 86 11.66 -23.74 -7.95
CA GLY A 86 12.93 -23.42 -7.32
C GLY A 86 13.91 -22.68 -8.26
N ALA A 87 14.01 -23.11 -9.53
CA ALA A 87 14.87 -22.47 -10.52
C ALA A 87 14.43 -21.04 -10.82
N VAL A 88 13.13 -20.79 -10.91
CA VAL A 88 12.59 -19.46 -11.15
C VAL A 88 12.70 -18.59 -9.91
N ALA A 89 12.53 -19.12 -8.69
CA ALA A 89 12.77 -18.39 -7.45
C ALA A 89 14.22 -17.89 -7.38
N LEU A 90 15.18 -18.70 -7.78
CA LEU A 90 16.59 -18.31 -7.90
C LEU A 90 16.80 -17.19 -8.92
N LEU A 91 16.18 -17.30 -10.09
CA LEU A 91 16.25 -16.25 -11.12
C LEU A 91 15.63 -14.94 -10.65
N ALA A 92 14.49 -14.98 -9.96
CA ALA A 92 13.86 -13.83 -9.36
C ALA A 92 14.80 -13.15 -8.36
N MET A 93 15.37 -13.92 -7.45
CA MET A 93 16.31 -13.43 -6.43
C MET A 93 17.55 -12.78 -7.06
N VAL A 94 18.15 -13.42 -8.06
CA VAL A 94 19.32 -12.88 -8.80
C VAL A 94 18.96 -11.60 -9.54
N SER A 95 17.81 -11.57 -10.22
CA SER A 95 17.36 -10.40 -10.98
C SER A 95 17.12 -9.18 -10.08
N VAL A 96 16.45 -9.37 -8.95
CA VAL A 96 16.19 -8.31 -7.96
C VAL A 96 17.50 -7.80 -7.34
N GLN A 97 18.42 -8.71 -6.96
CA GLN A 97 19.71 -8.32 -6.40
C GLN A 97 20.59 -7.54 -7.40
N ARG A 98 20.56 -7.93 -8.67
CA ARG A 98 21.29 -7.23 -9.74
C ARG A 98 20.73 -5.83 -9.95
N LEU A 99 19.40 -5.73 -10.03
CA LEU A 99 18.75 -4.44 -10.19
C LEU A 99 19.00 -3.52 -8.99
N ALA A 100 19.00 -4.07 -7.77
CA ALA A 100 19.29 -3.32 -6.54
C ALA A 100 20.74 -2.77 -6.48
N ARG A 101 21.66 -3.38 -7.21
CA ARG A 101 23.06 -2.91 -7.35
C ARG A 101 23.28 -1.96 -8.53
N SER A 102 22.28 -1.80 -9.40
CA SER A 102 22.35 -0.88 -10.53
C SER A 102 22.09 0.57 -10.08
N THR A 103 22.39 1.52 -10.96
CA THR A 103 22.12 2.95 -10.75
C THR A 103 20.66 3.34 -11.00
N LEU A 104 19.79 2.36 -11.24
CA LEU A 104 18.38 2.59 -11.50
C LEU A 104 17.63 3.05 -10.24
N PRO A 105 16.56 3.82 -10.38
CA PRO A 105 15.79 4.32 -9.26
C PRO A 105 15.20 3.17 -8.42
N ALA A 106 15.12 3.35 -7.10
CA ALA A 106 14.60 2.34 -6.17
C ALA A 106 13.20 1.82 -6.53
N ALA A 107 12.40 2.65 -7.22
CA ALA A 107 11.07 2.27 -7.71
C ALA A 107 11.11 1.09 -8.70
N SER A 108 12.16 0.98 -9.53
CA SER A 108 12.31 -0.13 -10.48
C SER A 108 12.55 -1.47 -9.78
N VAL A 109 13.28 -1.45 -8.67
CA VAL A 109 13.52 -2.66 -7.84
C VAL A 109 12.22 -3.11 -7.18
N ALA A 110 11.44 -2.18 -6.63
CA ALA A 110 10.15 -2.46 -6.03
C ALA A 110 9.14 -2.99 -7.07
N ALA A 111 9.10 -2.40 -8.26
CA ALA A 111 8.24 -2.84 -9.36
C ALA A 111 8.59 -4.27 -9.81
N LEU A 112 9.89 -4.57 -9.99
CA LEU A 112 10.33 -5.92 -10.36
C LEU A 112 9.98 -6.94 -9.30
N LEU A 113 10.18 -6.62 -8.01
CA LEU A 113 9.77 -7.49 -6.92
C LEU A 113 8.26 -7.75 -6.92
N GLY A 114 7.45 -6.69 -7.12
CA GLY A 114 5.99 -6.81 -7.22
C GLY A 114 5.56 -7.72 -8.38
N LEU A 115 6.19 -7.56 -9.56
CA LEU A 115 5.93 -8.44 -10.71
C LEU A 115 6.26 -9.90 -10.42
N TRP A 116 7.39 -10.17 -9.74
CA TRP A 116 7.74 -11.53 -9.33
C TRP A 116 6.76 -12.12 -8.32
N LEU A 117 6.27 -11.33 -7.36
CA LEU A 117 5.26 -11.79 -6.39
C LEU A 117 3.93 -12.12 -7.08
N LEU A 118 3.46 -11.29 -8.02
CA LEU A 118 2.26 -11.57 -8.82
C LEU A 118 2.43 -12.82 -9.67
N TRP A 119 3.61 -13.01 -10.26
CA TRP A 119 3.91 -14.18 -11.07
C TRP A 119 3.96 -15.46 -10.22
N PHE A 120 4.60 -15.43 -9.04
CA PHE A 120 4.58 -16.57 -8.10
C PHE A 120 3.16 -16.89 -7.62
N TRP A 121 2.35 -15.87 -7.33
CA TRP A 121 0.95 -16.07 -6.99
C TRP A 121 0.20 -16.75 -8.13
N GLN A 122 0.33 -16.28 -9.37
CA GLN A 122 -0.29 -16.89 -10.55
C GLN A 122 0.05 -18.38 -10.64
N ILE A 123 1.33 -18.70 -10.57
CA ILE A 123 1.82 -20.08 -10.71
C ILE A 123 1.38 -20.98 -9.55
N LEU A 124 1.45 -20.50 -8.32
CA LEU A 124 0.99 -21.28 -7.17
C LEU A 124 -0.48 -21.64 -7.30
N VAL A 125 -1.32 -20.68 -7.66
CA VAL A 125 -2.76 -20.91 -7.81
C VAL A 125 -3.06 -21.89 -8.94
N THR A 126 -2.47 -21.68 -10.11
CA THR A 126 -2.71 -22.55 -11.28
C THR A 126 -2.05 -23.92 -11.13
N GLY A 127 -0.85 -23.99 -10.57
CA GLY A 127 -0.08 -25.24 -10.43
C GLY A 127 -0.63 -26.19 -9.37
N PHE A 128 -1.13 -25.65 -8.26
CA PHE A 128 -1.80 -26.45 -7.24
C PHE A 128 -3.30 -26.62 -7.48
N ALA A 129 -3.81 -26.14 -8.63
CA ALA A 129 -5.23 -26.16 -8.97
C ALA A 129 -6.13 -25.62 -7.83
N VAL A 130 -5.68 -24.53 -7.19
CA VAL A 130 -6.41 -23.92 -6.08
C VAL A 130 -7.77 -23.41 -6.60
N PRO A 131 -8.89 -23.80 -5.96
CA PRO A 131 -10.21 -23.34 -6.38
C PRO A 131 -10.29 -21.81 -6.36
N GLN A 132 -10.84 -21.18 -7.41
CA GLN A 132 -10.99 -19.73 -7.51
C GLN A 132 -11.77 -19.11 -6.34
N VAL A 133 -12.64 -19.89 -5.71
CA VAL A 133 -13.41 -19.50 -4.51
C VAL A 133 -12.50 -19.26 -3.28
N ILE A 134 -11.35 -19.96 -3.20
CA ILE A 134 -10.41 -19.80 -2.08
C ILE A 134 -9.44 -18.67 -2.41
N LEU A 135 -8.80 -18.74 -3.58
CA LEU A 135 -7.83 -17.74 -4.02
C LEU A 135 -7.81 -17.66 -5.56
N PRO A 136 -8.34 -16.58 -6.15
CA PRO A 136 -8.29 -16.41 -7.61
C PRO A 136 -6.88 -16.11 -8.08
N ALA A 137 -6.56 -16.51 -9.31
CA ALA A 137 -5.30 -16.17 -9.93
C ALA A 137 -5.26 -14.67 -10.34
N PRO A 138 -4.10 -14.01 -10.33
CA PRO A 138 -3.96 -12.62 -10.75
C PRO A 138 -4.55 -12.31 -12.14
N LEU A 139 -4.45 -13.22 -13.10
CA LEU A 139 -5.06 -13.05 -14.42
C LEU A 139 -6.58 -13.07 -14.37
N ASP A 140 -7.19 -13.90 -13.52
CA ASP A 140 -8.64 -13.94 -13.32
C ASP A 140 -9.14 -12.65 -12.68
N ILE A 141 -8.36 -12.10 -11.73
CA ILE A 141 -8.64 -10.80 -11.11
C ILE A 141 -8.58 -9.69 -12.17
N LEU A 142 -7.55 -9.71 -13.02
CA LEU A 142 -7.40 -8.72 -14.09
C LEU A 142 -8.55 -8.79 -15.10
N ALA A 143 -8.94 -9.99 -15.50
CA ALA A 143 -10.08 -10.20 -16.39
C ALA A 143 -11.39 -9.71 -15.76
N ALA A 144 -11.63 -10.04 -14.48
CA ALA A 144 -12.78 -9.56 -13.73
C ALA A 144 -12.77 -8.02 -13.60
N LEU A 145 -11.61 -7.43 -13.35
CA LEU A 145 -11.44 -5.98 -13.26
C LEU A 145 -11.85 -5.29 -14.57
N VAL A 146 -11.34 -5.77 -15.71
CA VAL A 146 -11.65 -5.20 -17.03
C VAL A 146 -13.14 -5.33 -17.36
N ASN A 147 -13.73 -6.49 -17.08
CA ASN A 147 -15.13 -6.76 -17.36
C ASN A 147 -16.10 -5.99 -16.44
N SER A 148 -15.63 -5.61 -15.24
CA SER A 148 -16.45 -4.94 -14.24
C SER A 148 -16.17 -3.42 -14.13
N VAL A 149 -15.40 -2.82 -15.05
CA VAL A 149 -15.05 -1.39 -15.01
C VAL A 149 -16.26 -0.46 -14.81
N PRO A 150 -17.37 -0.57 -15.56
CA PRO A 150 -18.53 0.33 -15.37
C PRO A 150 -19.15 0.21 -13.99
N LEU A 151 -19.21 -1.02 -13.45
CA LEU A 151 -19.76 -1.34 -12.14
C LEU A 151 -18.86 -0.74 -11.03
N LEU A 152 -17.56 -1.03 -11.09
CA LEU A 152 -16.58 -0.57 -10.12
C LEU A 152 -16.41 0.96 -10.15
N ALA A 153 -16.58 1.62 -11.29
CA ALA A 153 -16.57 3.07 -11.37
C ALA A 153 -17.72 3.71 -10.56
N GLY A 154 -18.92 3.14 -10.63
CA GLY A 154 -20.05 3.54 -9.79
C GLY A 154 -19.79 3.32 -8.30
N ASP A 155 -19.16 2.19 -7.94
CA ASP A 155 -18.78 1.87 -6.56
C ASP A 155 -17.70 2.83 -6.04
N VAL A 156 -16.71 3.20 -6.85
CA VAL A 156 -15.70 4.22 -6.51
C VAL A 156 -16.35 5.58 -6.27
N LEU A 157 -17.28 6.00 -7.12
CA LEU A 157 -17.99 7.26 -6.94
C LEU A 157 -18.72 7.29 -5.60
N GLN A 158 -19.40 6.21 -5.24
CA GLN A 158 -20.17 6.09 -4.00
C GLN A 158 -19.25 6.07 -2.77
N THR A 159 -18.23 5.20 -2.77
CA THR A 159 -17.33 5.02 -1.63
C THR A 159 -16.33 6.17 -1.51
N VAL A 160 -15.56 6.45 -2.58
CA VAL A 160 -14.41 7.36 -2.48
C VAL A 160 -14.86 8.82 -2.54
N ILE A 161 -15.69 9.18 -3.52
CA ILE A 161 -16.03 10.60 -3.74
C ILE A 161 -17.09 11.07 -2.75
N LYS A 162 -18.17 10.30 -2.56
CA LYS A 162 -19.25 10.73 -1.67
C LYS A 162 -18.95 10.46 -0.20
N SER A 163 -18.64 9.19 0.16
CA SER A 163 -18.49 8.79 1.58
C SER A 163 -17.14 9.23 2.16
N VAL A 164 -16.03 8.82 1.51
CA VAL A 164 -14.67 9.06 2.03
C VAL A 164 -14.32 10.52 1.99
N LEU A 165 -14.45 11.19 0.83
CA LEU A 165 -14.02 12.58 0.70
C LEU A 165 -14.86 13.51 1.59
N ALA A 166 -16.19 13.34 1.63
CA ALA A 166 -17.05 14.14 2.49
C ALA A 166 -16.70 13.94 3.98
N GLY A 167 -16.66 12.68 4.44
CA GLY A 167 -16.34 12.38 5.83
C GLY A 167 -14.92 12.81 6.24
N TYR A 168 -13.94 12.62 5.36
CA TYR A 168 -12.57 13.05 5.57
C TYR A 168 -12.42 14.57 5.71
N LEU A 169 -13.05 15.33 4.82
CA LEU A 169 -13.00 16.80 4.86
C LEU A 169 -13.72 17.34 6.10
N LEU A 170 -14.90 16.81 6.41
CA LEU A 170 -15.66 17.21 7.59
C LEU A 170 -14.90 16.84 8.88
N GLY A 171 -14.47 15.59 9.02
CA GLY A 171 -13.82 15.12 10.24
C GLY A 171 -12.47 15.77 10.48
N SER A 172 -11.59 15.78 9.47
CA SER A 172 -10.27 16.41 9.60
C SER A 172 -10.40 17.93 9.74
N GLY A 173 -11.30 18.58 8.99
CA GLY A 173 -11.54 20.02 9.08
C GLY A 173 -12.09 20.45 10.44
N LEU A 174 -13.09 19.74 10.95
CA LEU A 174 -13.64 19.97 12.29
C LEU A 174 -12.58 19.70 13.37
N GLY A 175 -11.80 18.61 13.25
CA GLY A 175 -10.72 18.30 14.19
C GLY A 175 -9.67 19.41 14.27
N ILE A 176 -9.22 19.91 13.12
CA ILE A 176 -8.27 21.04 13.06
C ILE A 176 -8.91 22.32 13.62
N GLY A 177 -10.13 22.65 13.23
CA GLY A 177 -10.84 23.84 13.69
C GLY A 177 -11.06 23.84 15.21
N VAL A 178 -11.53 22.73 15.75
CA VAL A 178 -11.73 22.54 17.19
C VAL A 178 -10.39 22.58 17.94
N ALA A 179 -9.31 22.02 17.41
CA ALA A 179 -7.98 22.10 18.00
C ALA A 179 -7.51 23.57 18.15
N ILE A 180 -7.70 24.40 17.13
CA ILE A 180 -7.35 25.82 17.17
C ILE A 180 -8.22 26.57 18.20
N LEU A 181 -9.49 26.21 18.31
CA LEU A 181 -10.40 26.80 19.29
C LEU A 181 -10.02 26.44 20.72
N ILE A 182 -9.77 25.15 20.97
CA ILE A 182 -9.41 24.61 22.29
C ILE A 182 -8.06 25.13 22.78
N ASP A 183 -7.13 25.36 21.85
CA ASP A 183 -5.81 25.90 22.19
C ASP A 183 -5.88 27.23 22.95
N ARG A 184 -6.95 28.00 22.74
CA ARG A 184 -7.23 29.26 23.46
C ARG A 184 -7.92 29.06 24.82
N LEU A 185 -8.41 27.85 25.11
CA LEU A 185 -9.24 27.54 26.27
C LEU A 185 -8.66 26.36 27.07
N PRO A 186 -7.72 26.62 28.01
CA PRO A 186 -7.03 25.57 28.75
C PRO A 186 -7.95 24.59 29.51
N PHE A 187 -9.11 25.05 29.93
CA PHE A 187 -10.11 24.20 30.57
C PHE A 187 -10.66 23.14 29.60
N LEU A 188 -10.99 23.55 28.37
CA LEU A 188 -11.53 22.66 27.37
C LEU A 188 -10.49 21.61 26.92
N GLN A 189 -9.21 21.99 26.89
CA GLN A 189 -8.12 21.09 26.58
C GLN A 189 -7.99 19.95 27.61
N ARG A 190 -8.11 20.25 28.93
CA ARG A 190 -8.03 19.24 29.98
C ARG A 190 -9.20 18.25 29.95
N GLY A 191 -10.38 18.68 29.49
CA GLY A 191 -11.57 17.83 29.38
C GLY A 191 -11.60 16.99 28.08
N LEU A 192 -11.22 17.56 26.95
CA LEU A 192 -11.39 16.90 25.63
C LEU A 192 -10.29 15.88 25.31
N LEU A 193 -9.06 16.06 25.79
CA LEU A 193 -7.98 15.10 25.51
C LEU A 193 -8.27 13.69 26.06
N PRO A 194 -8.75 13.50 27.30
CA PRO A 194 -9.16 12.17 27.77
C PRO A 194 -10.30 11.57 26.92
N VAL A 195 -11.30 12.39 26.52
CA VAL A 195 -12.41 11.94 25.65
C VAL A 195 -11.89 11.52 24.29
N ALA A 196 -10.92 12.25 23.71
CA ALA A 196 -10.29 11.91 22.46
C ALA A 196 -9.61 10.52 22.50
N SER A 197 -8.93 10.22 23.62
CA SER A 197 -8.30 8.89 23.79
C SER A 197 -9.34 7.76 23.92
N LEU A 198 -10.45 8.00 24.59
CA LEU A 198 -11.54 7.03 24.71
C LEU A 198 -12.21 6.75 23.35
N THR A 199 -12.37 7.78 22.52
CA THR A 199 -13.05 7.61 21.22
C THR A 199 -12.23 6.78 20.24
N SER A 200 -10.90 6.77 20.37
CA SER A 200 -10.03 5.91 19.53
C SER A 200 -10.20 4.41 19.84
N THR A 201 -10.78 4.06 20.98
CA THR A 201 -11.05 2.67 21.38
C THR A 201 -12.46 2.19 21.00
N VAL A 202 -13.33 3.07 20.50
CA VAL A 202 -14.69 2.71 20.09
C VAL A 202 -14.65 1.76 18.91
N PRO A 203 -15.26 0.56 19.01
CA PRO A 203 -15.26 -0.39 17.91
C PRO A 203 -16.09 0.14 16.75
N LEU A 204 -15.42 0.43 15.63
CA LEU A 204 -16.03 0.96 14.40
C LEU A 204 -17.22 0.10 13.93
N VAL A 205 -17.08 -1.22 14.06
CA VAL A 205 -18.11 -2.21 13.67
C VAL A 205 -19.43 -2.00 14.42
N GLY A 206 -19.36 -1.52 15.68
CA GLY A 206 -20.55 -1.22 16.48
C GLY A 206 -21.20 0.11 16.14
N VAL A 207 -20.44 1.10 15.67
CA VAL A 207 -20.94 2.45 15.34
C VAL A 207 -21.63 2.47 13.96
N ALA A 208 -21.17 1.67 13.01
CA ALA A 208 -21.67 1.70 11.65
C ALA A 208 -23.19 1.42 11.54
N PRO A 209 -23.77 0.39 12.20
CA PRO A 209 -25.22 0.17 12.21
C PRO A 209 -26.01 1.35 12.81
N ILE A 210 -25.49 1.97 13.86
CA ILE A 210 -26.14 3.13 14.51
C ILE A 210 -26.17 4.32 13.55
N ALA A 211 -25.05 4.58 12.85
CA ALA A 211 -25.00 5.63 11.85
C ALA A 211 -26.00 5.39 10.69
N VAL A 212 -26.17 4.13 10.28
CA VAL A 212 -27.18 3.78 9.27
C VAL A 212 -28.60 4.04 9.78
N MET A 213 -28.89 3.75 11.04
CA MET A 213 -30.19 4.05 11.64
C MET A 213 -30.49 5.56 11.70
N TRP A 214 -29.49 6.40 11.93
CA TRP A 214 -29.66 7.86 12.04
C TRP A 214 -29.67 8.58 10.70
N PHE A 215 -28.79 8.19 9.77
CA PHE A 215 -28.55 8.90 8.51
C PHE A 215 -29.02 8.13 7.27
N GLY A 216 -29.59 6.94 7.45
CA GLY A 216 -30.09 6.09 6.36
C GLY A 216 -29.01 5.24 5.70
N PHE A 217 -29.44 4.46 4.70
CA PHE A 217 -28.58 3.46 4.03
C PHE A 217 -27.62 4.05 2.98
N ASP A 218 -27.73 5.32 2.61
CA ASP A 218 -26.92 5.95 1.58
C ASP A 218 -25.57 6.47 2.15
N TRP A 219 -24.79 7.16 1.35
CA TRP A 219 -23.46 7.69 1.66
C TRP A 219 -23.37 8.55 2.95
N PRO A 220 -24.40 9.32 3.41
CA PRO A 220 -24.27 10.17 4.58
C PRO A 220 -23.95 9.40 5.88
N SER A 221 -24.49 8.20 6.05
CA SER A 221 -24.17 7.36 7.22
C SER A 221 -22.71 6.96 7.26
N LYS A 222 -22.11 6.60 6.10
CA LYS A 222 -20.71 6.26 5.98
C LYS A 222 -19.81 7.48 6.20
N ALA A 223 -20.19 8.62 5.60
CA ALA A 223 -19.50 9.89 5.83
C ALA A 223 -19.52 10.31 7.31
N ALA A 224 -20.63 10.09 8.03
CA ALA A 224 -20.70 10.37 9.47
C ALA A 224 -19.71 9.51 10.27
N VAL A 225 -19.61 8.21 9.98
CA VAL A 225 -18.64 7.32 10.64
C VAL A 225 -17.21 7.72 10.30
N VAL A 226 -16.93 8.04 9.04
CA VAL A 226 -15.62 8.54 8.61
C VAL A 226 -15.28 9.85 9.32
N THR A 227 -16.24 10.77 9.45
CA THR A 227 -16.07 12.04 10.18
C THR A 227 -15.64 11.79 11.62
N LEU A 228 -16.32 10.88 12.32
CA LEU A 228 -15.99 10.52 13.70
C LEU A 228 -14.56 9.99 13.84
N VAL A 229 -14.17 9.06 12.97
CA VAL A 229 -12.85 8.40 13.04
C VAL A 229 -11.70 9.34 12.67
N THR A 230 -11.91 10.26 11.73
CA THR A 230 -10.87 11.20 11.27
C THR A 230 -10.77 12.47 12.12
N PHE A 231 -11.80 12.79 12.90
CA PHE A 231 -11.85 13.97 13.77
C PHE A 231 -10.75 13.95 14.84
N PHE A 232 -10.66 12.89 15.63
CA PHE A 232 -9.76 12.84 16.80
C PHE A 232 -8.27 12.84 16.45
N PRO A 233 -7.79 12.04 15.45
CA PRO A 233 -6.40 12.14 15.04
C PRO A 233 -6.01 13.53 14.55
N ALA A 234 -6.91 14.21 13.80
CA ALA A 234 -6.69 15.57 13.35
C ALA A 234 -6.62 16.56 14.52
N LEU A 235 -7.53 16.44 15.49
CA LEU A 235 -7.56 17.28 16.69
C LEU A 235 -6.29 17.13 17.52
N VAL A 236 -5.91 15.91 17.87
CA VAL A 236 -4.77 15.64 18.75
C VAL A 236 -3.45 16.06 18.09
N SER A 237 -3.27 15.72 16.81
CA SER A 237 -2.05 16.10 16.08
C SER A 237 -1.94 17.61 15.89
N THR A 238 -3.06 18.30 15.60
CA THR A 238 -3.05 19.75 15.48
C THR A 238 -2.69 20.42 16.81
N LEU A 239 -3.25 19.96 17.93
CA LEU A 239 -2.91 20.47 19.26
C LEU A 239 -1.42 20.24 19.58
N ALA A 240 -0.89 19.06 19.28
CA ALA A 240 0.53 18.77 19.44
C ALA A 240 1.40 19.70 18.60
N GLY A 241 1.00 19.93 17.36
CA GLY A 241 1.69 20.83 16.45
C GLY A 241 1.66 22.30 16.89
N LEU A 242 0.54 22.81 17.41
CA LEU A 242 0.43 24.16 17.94
C LEU A 242 1.34 24.40 19.16
N LYS A 243 1.70 23.33 19.89
CA LYS A 243 2.64 23.37 21.02
C LYS A 243 4.09 23.11 20.62
N ALA A 244 4.35 22.74 19.38
CA ALA A 244 5.70 22.39 18.90
C ALA A 244 6.57 23.63 18.64
N SER A 245 6.01 24.86 18.60
CA SER A 245 6.79 26.08 18.57
C SER A 245 7.64 26.22 19.84
N GLY A 246 8.95 26.52 19.68
CA GLY A 246 9.87 26.65 20.79
C GLY A 246 9.51 27.81 21.74
N LYS A 247 9.96 27.74 22.98
CA LYS A 247 9.76 28.81 23.96
C LYS A 247 10.44 30.11 23.54
N LEU A 248 11.64 29.99 22.98
CA LEU A 248 12.42 31.16 22.53
C LEU A 248 11.71 31.95 21.43
N GLU A 249 11.12 31.25 20.46
CA GLU A 249 10.37 31.87 19.37
C GLU A 249 9.07 32.55 19.89
N GLN A 250 8.45 31.94 20.89
CA GLN A 250 7.26 32.54 21.54
C GLN A 250 7.65 33.80 22.35
N GLU A 251 8.74 33.76 23.09
CA GLU A 251 9.29 34.91 23.84
C GLU A 251 9.67 36.04 22.87
N LEU A 252 10.28 35.69 21.71
CA LEU A 252 10.58 36.68 20.68
C LEU A 252 9.30 37.38 20.18
N MET A 253 8.23 36.61 19.89
CA MET A 253 6.95 37.21 19.52
C MET A 253 6.38 38.13 20.61
N TYR A 254 6.55 37.77 21.88
CA TYR A 254 6.16 38.62 23.00
C TYR A 254 6.97 39.92 23.06
N CYS A 255 8.32 39.87 22.86
CA CYS A 255 9.16 41.04 22.80
C CYS A 255 8.77 42.02 21.69
N TYR A 256 8.26 41.50 20.57
CA TYR A 256 7.70 42.33 19.49
C TYR A 256 6.27 42.79 19.75
N ALA A 257 5.73 42.60 20.95
CA ALA A 257 4.34 42.92 21.32
C ALA A 257 3.29 42.31 20.38
N ALA A 258 3.58 41.15 19.82
CA ALA A 258 2.67 40.46 18.92
C ALA A 258 1.41 40.02 19.66
N THR A 259 0.25 40.29 19.07
CA THR A 259 -1.02 39.82 19.62
C THR A 259 -1.13 38.29 19.54
N PRO A 260 -1.95 37.64 20.39
CA PRO A 260 -2.15 36.17 20.33
C PRO A 260 -2.56 35.67 18.94
N GLY A 261 -3.35 36.45 18.20
CA GLY A 261 -3.75 36.13 16.83
C GLY A 261 -2.59 36.20 15.82
N GLN A 262 -1.68 37.17 15.98
CA GLN A 262 -0.46 37.28 15.18
C GLN A 262 0.49 36.13 15.48
N SER A 263 0.73 35.81 16.77
CA SER A 263 1.55 34.67 17.19
C SER A 263 0.99 33.35 16.64
N LEU A 264 -0.33 33.16 16.65
CA LEU A 264 -0.96 31.99 16.07
C LEU A 264 -0.69 31.87 14.57
N ARG A 265 -0.92 32.95 13.80
CA ARG A 265 -0.85 32.92 12.32
C ARG A 265 0.58 32.86 11.80
N VAL A 266 1.52 33.59 12.44
CA VAL A 266 2.89 33.75 11.93
C VAL A 266 3.84 32.67 12.46
N LEU A 267 3.64 32.18 13.69
CA LEU A 267 4.54 31.24 14.32
C LEU A 267 3.89 29.85 14.52
N ARG A 268 2.81 29.79 15.30
CA ARG A 268 2.29 28.51 15.81
C ARG A 268 1.59 27.67 14.75
N LEU A 269 0.79 28.27 13.89
CA LEU A 269 0.12 27.56 12.81
C LEU A 269 1.10 27.05 11.74
N PRO A 270 2.06 27.82 11.25
CA PRO A 270 3.13 27.28 10.40
C PRO A 270 3.92 26.15 11.06
N ALA A 271 4.28 26.28 12.35
CA ALA A 271 4.95 25.21 13.09
C ALA A 271 4.10 23.94 13.23
N ALA A 272 2.77 24.07 13.26
CA ALA A 272 1.83 22.96 13.34
C ALA A 272 1.60 22.25 11.99
N MET A 273 1.90 22.87 10.85
CA MET A 273 1.60 22.31 9.53
C MET A 273 2.16 20.90 9.29
N PRO A 274 3.41 20.55 9.64
CA PRO A 274 3.90 19.19 9.50
C PRO A 274 3.09 18.16 10.29
N PHE A 275 2.62 18.51 11.49
CA PHE A 275 1.79 17.66 12.34
C PHE A 275 0.39 17.48 11.74
N ILE A 276 -0.20 18.57 11.23
CA ILE A 276 -1.48 18.55 10.54
C ILE A 276 -1.40 17.63 9.32
N PHE A 277 -0.39 17.79 8.45
CA PHE A 277 -0.21 16.93 7.29
C PHE A 277 0.08 15.48 7.65
N SER A 278 0.76 15.22 8.77
CA SER A 278 0.93 13.87 9.29
C SER A 278 -0.41 13.22 9.64
N ALA A 279 -1.29 13.93 10.35
CA ALA A 279 -2.64 13.48 10.65
C ALA A 279 -3.49 13.29 9.39
N LEU A 280 -3.43 14.23 8.44
CA LEU A 280 -4.17 14.15 7.17
C LEU A 280 -3.80 12.90 6.38
N LYS A 281 -2.52 12.53 6.33
CA LYS A 281 -2.04 11.29 5.68
C LYS A 281 -2.56 10.04 6.38
N VAL A 282 -2.55 10.00 7.70
CA VAL A 282 -3.13 8.89 8.47
C VAL A 282 -4.64 8.80 8.25
N ASN A 283 -5.32 9.93 8.32
CA ASN A 283 -6.77 10.00 8.10
C ASN A 283 -7.19 9.56 6.70
N ALA A 284 -6.35 9.74 5.67
CA ALA A 284 -6.65 9.28 4.31
C ALA A 284 -6.80 7.76 4.24
N THR A 285 -5.92 7.02 4.91
CA THR A 285 -6.03 5.55 4.97
C THR A 285 -7.17 5.11 5.88
N LEU A 286 -7.33 5.73 7.04
CA LEU A 286 -8.41 5.41 7.97
C LEU A 286 -9.79 5.67 7.36
N SER A 287 -9.97 6.76 6.62
CA SER A 287 -11.25 7.10 6.00
C SER A 287 -11.72 6.07 4.98
N LEU A 288 -10.79 5.54 4.16
CA LEU A 288 -11.12 4.52 3.17
C LEU A 288 -11.51 3.19 3.83
N ILE A 289 -10.69 2.72 4.79
CA ILE A 289 -10.98 1.49 5.54
C ILE A 289 -12.32 1.62 6.25
N THR A 290 -12.56 2.75 6.92
CA THR A 290 -13.79 3.04 7.65
C THR A 290 -15.02 3.02 6.74
N ALA A 291 -14.95 3.66 5.57
CA ALA A 291 -16.06 3.69 4.63
C ALA A 291 -16.40 2.28 4.12
N ILE A 292 -15.39 1.49 3.71
CA ILE A 292 -15.56 0.12 3.24
C ILE A 292 -16.21 -0.75 4.32
N VAL A 293 -15.72 -0.68 5.57
CA VAL A 293 -16.30 -1.44 6.69
C VAL A 293 -17.73 -0.99 7.00
N ALA A 294 -18.00 0.32 6.97
CA ALA A 294 -19.34 0.83 7.21
C ALA A 294 -20.35 0.40 6.12
N GLU A 295 -19.91 0.23 4.88
CA GLU A 295 -20.73 -0.27 3.77
C GLU A 295 -21.15 -1.72 3.94
N PHE A 296 -20.41 -2.54 4.70
CA PHE A 296 -20.84 -3.93 5.00
C PHE A 296 -22.14 -3.99 5.79
N PHE A 297 -22.46 -2.96 6.57
CA PHE A 297 -23.64 -2.93 7.45
C PHE A 297 -24.85 -2.25 6.83
N GLY A 298 -24.72 -1.66 5.67
CA GLY A 298 -25.86 -1.02 5.04
C GLY A 298 -25.48 -0.14 3.87
N SER A 299 -25.49 -0.72 2.69
CA SER A 299 -25.39 0.03 1.43
C SER A 299 -26.49 -0.48 0.50
N PRO A 300 -27.27 0.38 -0.16
CA PRO A 300 -28.45 -0.09 -0.86
C PRO A 300 -28.12 -0.88 -2.12
N THR A 301 -27.17 -0.43 -2.94
CA THR A 301 -26.88 -1.06 -4.24
C THR A 301 -25.49 -0.82 -4.80
N ALA A 302 -24.71 0.13 -4.25
CA ALA A 302 -23.43 0.54 -4.78
C ALA A 302 -22.42 0.87 -3.67
N GLY A 303 -21.15 0.63 -3.93
CA GLY A 303 -20.02 0.89 -3.04
C GLY A 303 -19.03 -0.26 -3.06
N LEU A 304 -17.74 0.07 -2.89
CA LEU A 304 -16.65 -0.93 -2.90
C LEU A 304 -16.82 -1.95 -1.78
N GLY A 305 -17.18 -1.52 -0.57
CA GLY A 305 -17.45 -2.42 0.55
C GLY A 305 -18.70 -3.27 0.32
N PHE A 306 -19.77 -2.67 -0.20
CA PHE A 306 -20.99 -3.41 -0.60
C PHE A 306 -20.65 -4.48 -1.65
N ARG A 307 -19.82 -4.13 -2.66
CA ARG A 307 -19.39 -5.08 -3.68
C ARG A 307 -18.60 -6.23 -3.09
N ILE A 308 -17.62 -5.94 -2.24
CA ILE A 308 -16.85 -6.97 -1.54
C ILE A 308 -17.75 -7.91 -0.75
N SER A 309 -18.71 -7.40 0.02
CA SER A 309 -19.60 -8.20 0.84
C SER A 309 -20.54 -9.07 0.00
N THR A 310 -21.20 -8.48 -1.00
CA THR A 310 -22.19 -9.20 -1.82
C THR A 310 -21.57 -10.24 -2.74
N GLU A 311 -20.47 -9.93 -3.40
CA GLU A 311 -19.80 -10.87 -4.31
C GLU A 311 -19.05 -11.96 -3.54
N SER A 312 -18.60 -11.67 -2.30
CA SER A 312 -18.06 -12.69 -1.40
C SER A 312 -19.14 -13.71 -1.01
N ALA A 313 -20.36 -13.26 -0.68
CA ALA A 313 -21.49 -14.14 -0.39
C ALA A 313 -21.92 -14.99 -1.60
N ARG A 314 -21.69 -14.50 -2.81
CA ARG A 314 -21.94 -15.23 -4.07
C ARG A 314 -20.77 -16.13 -4.51
N MET A 315 -19.67 -16.16 -3.75
CA MET A 315 -18.45 -16.89 -4.09
C MET A 315 -17.74 -16.38 -5.37
N HIS A 316 -18.01 -15.15 -5.82
CA HIS A 316 -17.38 -14.52 -6.98
C HIS A 316 -16.06 -13.82 -6.60
N MET A 317 -15.08 -14.56 -6.09
CA MET A 317 -13.82 -14.04 -5.57
C MET A 317 -13.02 -13.19 -6.56
N PRO A 318 -12.97 -13.44 -7.88
CA PRO A 318 -12.27 -12.54 -8.80
C PRO A 318 -12.80 -11.10 -8.77
N VAL A 319 -14.11 -10.90 -8.63
CA VAL A 319 -14.73 -9.55 -8.51
C VAL A 319 -14.42 -8.92 -7.15
N VAL A 320 -14.44 -9.72 -6.07
CA VAL A 320 -14.07 -9.27 -4.72
C VAL A 320 -12.63 -8.70 -4.73
N TRP A 321 -11.69 -9.47 -5.26
CA TRP A 321 -10.29 -9.03 -5.36
C TRP A 321 -10.12 -7.83 -6.30
N SER A 322 -10.91 -7.75 -7.37
CA SER A 322 -10.92 -6.57 -8.25
C SER A 322 -11.36 -5.30 -7.50
N ALA A 323 -12.40 -5.40 -6.67
CA ALA A 323 -12.84 -4.28 -5.83
C ALA A 323 -11.77 -3.87 -4.78
N ILE A 324 -11.06 -4.85 -4.18
CA ILE A 324 -9.93 -4.60 -3.27
C ILE A 324 -8.78 -3.89 -4.00
N VAL A 325 -8.43 -4.32 -5.21
CA VAL A 325 -7.39 -3.68 -6.03
C VAL A 325 -7.77 -2.23 -6.34
N VAL A 326 -9.01 -1.98 -6.75
CA VAL A 326 -9.51 -0.62 -7.03
C VAL A 326 -9.48 0.24 -5.78
N ALA A 327 -9.91 -0.28 -4.63
CA ALA A 327 -9.82 0.42 -3.35
C ALA A 327 -8.38 0.78 -2.99
N SER A 328 -7.44 -0.16 -3.18
CA SER A 328 -6.01 0.03 -2.90
C SER A 328 -5.39 1.10 -3.80
N ILE A 329 -5.76 1.11 -5.09
CA ILE A 329 -5.31 2.14 -6.04
C ILE A 329 -5.87 3.51 -5.63
N ALA A 330 -7.17 3.60 -5.34
CA ALA A 330 -7.81 4.85 -4.92
C ALA A 330 -7.17 5.41 -3.63
N GLY A 331 -6.93 4.56 -2.62
CA GLY A 331 -6.27 4.93 -1.37
C GLY A 331 -4.83 5.40 -1.60
N SER A 332 -4.07 4.69 -2.44
CA SER A 332 -2.69 5.04 -2.78
C SER A 332 -2.60 6.37 -3.52
N LEU A 333 -3.52 6.64 -4.45
CA LEU A 333 -3.61 7.91 -5.17
C LEU A 333 -3.95 9.05 -4.20
N PHE A 334 -4.94 8.86 -3.33
CA PHE A 334 -5.32 9.85 -2.33
C PHE A 334 -4.17 10.17 -1.37
N TYR A 335 -3.49 9.14 -0.83
CA TYR A 335 -2.31 9.32 0.01
C TYR A 335 -1.17 10.04 -0.72
N SER A 336 -0.88 9.65 -1.98
CA SER A 336 0.16 10.27 -2.80
C SER A 336 -0.12 11.75 -3.09
N LEU A 337 -1.38 12.11 -3.31
CA LEU A 337 -1.80 13.50 -3.46
C LEU A 337 -1.49 14.32 -2.19
N LEU A 338 -1.81 13.78 -1.03
CA LEU A 338 -1.51 14.44 0.26
C LEU A 338 -0.01 14.57 0.51
N VAL A 339 0.79 13.58 0.14
CA VAL A 339 2.26 13.67 0.21
C VAL A 339 2.80 14.76 -0.70
N GLN A 340 2.24 14.92 -1.89
CA GLN A 340 2.64 16.00 -2.81
C GLN A 340 2.24 17.39 -2.25
N LEU A 341 1.03 17.51 -1.68
CA LEU A 341 0.59 18.73 -1.02
C LEU A 341 1.46 19.07 0.19
N ASP A 342 1.77 18.08 1.04
CA ASP A 342 2.67 18.24 2.18
C ASP A 342 4.03 18.78 1.76
N ARG A 343 4.63 18.21 0.72
CA ARG A 343 5.93 18.69 0.18
C ARG A 343 5.87 20.12 -0.33
N ARG A 344 4.74 20.55 -0.90
CA ARG A 344 4.57 21.93 -1.39
C ARG A 344 4.34 22.92 -0.26
N VAL A 345 3.56 22.53 0.75
CA VAL A 345 3.20 23.41 1.87
C VAL A 345 4.34 23.50 2.90
N ASN A 346 5.01 22.38 3.21
CA ASN A 346 6.04 22.28 4.25
C ASN A 346 7.47 22.31 3.67
N PHE A 347 7.70 22.91 2.51
CA PHE A 347 9.00 22.89 1.81
C PHE A 347 10.17 23.44 2.67
N TRP A 348 9.87 24.31 3.64
CA TRP A 348 10.88 24.89 4.56
C TRP A 348 11.30 23.94 5.68
N HIS A 349 10.51 22.91 5.99
CA HIS A 349 10.75 22.09 7.17
C HIS A 349 11.95 21.14 7.00
N PRO A 350 12.87 21.04 8.01
CA PRO A 350 14.12 20.26 7.91
C PRO A 350 13.92 18.79 7.56
N THR A 351 12.83 18.15 8.00
CA THR A 351 12.55 16.74 7.71
C THR A 351 12.41 16.45 6.23
N LEU A 352 11.96 17.43 5.42
CA LEU A 352 11.81 17.28 3.97
C LEU A 352 13.10 17.62 3.22
N ARG A 353 13.97 18.47 3.79
CA ARG A 353 15.29 18.83 3.21
C ARG A 353 16.28 17.67 3.32
N GLY A 354 16.28 16.92 4.43
CA GLY A 354 17.17 15.77 4.63
C GLY A 354 16.93 14.62 3.64
N SER A 355 15.70 14.42 3.16
CA SER A 355 15.39 13.41 2.14
C SER A 355 15.78 13.82 0.71
N ALA A 356 15.94 15.10 0.45
CA ALA A 356 16.40 15.63 -0.85
C ALA A 356 17.93 15.59 -1.01
N ALA A 357 18.68 15.66 0.11
CA ALA A 357 20.14 15.60 0.10
C ALA A 357 20.70 14.15 0.01
N GLN A 358 19.84 13.12 0.13
CA GLN A 358 20.23 11.71 0.00
C GLN A 358 19.87 11.09 -1.36
N LYS A 359 19.34 11.86 -2.30
CA LYS A 359 19.11 11.46 -3.69
C LYS A 359 20.23 11.97 -4.59
#